data_15bf9d4e35657d5e4c89f89e11b462f2
#
_entry.id   15bf9d4e35657d5e4c89f89e11b462f2
#
_cell.length_a   1.000
_cell.length_b   1.000
_cell.length_c   1.000
_cell.angle_alpha   90.00
_cell.angle_beta   90.00
_cell.angle_gamma   90.00
#
_symmetry.space_group_name_H-M   'P 1'
#
loop_
_entity.id
_entity.type
_entity.pdbx_description
1 polymer ?
#
loop_
_entity_poly.entity_id
_entity_poly.type
_entity_poly.pdbx_seq_one_letter_code
_entity_poly.pdbx_strand_id
1 'polypeptide(L)'
;MALAHSLADGSGWVLLSYVPRDQRLVNHAGSDHGQTIAGGIPILALDMYEHAYHLEFGANATAYVAAFMRNIDWSAVTARYDDAAKVAPPRPLEQKQFADLPAVTIEDVKAMLASGTLVQIIDTRPRHYSSRAQEIMEGAVWRDPERLDEWIGELSKSTPVVTFCVYGFHIGCETAATLRKAGFDARYMAGGHFGWKAAQGPTRLFDAALPVAGATAGNDPRGAAET
;
A
#
# COMPACT_ATOMS: atom_id res chain seq x y z
N MET A 1 0.09 -33.83 -2.91
CA MET A 1 -0.94 -34.81 -3.33
C MET A 1 -2.37 -34.36 -2.95
N ALA A 2 -2.69 -33.99 -1.72
CA ALA A 2 -4.06 -33.58 -1.36
C ALA A 2 -4.65 -32.48 -2.24
N LEU A 3 -3.90 -31.41 -2.53
CA LEU A 3 -4.34 -30.34 -3.44
C LEU A 3 -4.61 -30.82 -4.87
N ALA A 4 -3.78 -31.74 -5.39
CA ALA A 4 -4.01 -32.29 -6.73
C ALA A 4 -5.29 -33.11 -6.78
N HIS A 5 -5.59 -33.89 -5.74
CA HIS A 5 -6.84 -34.64 -5.66
C HIS A 5 -8.08 -33.73 -5.54
N SER A 6 -7.95 -32.56 -4.93
CA SER A 6 -9.06 -31.59 -4.86
C SER A 6 -9.39 -30.94 -6.21
N LEU A 7 -8.50 -31.07 -7.20
CA LEU A 7 -8.71 -30.59 -8.58
C LEU A 7 -9.00 -31.72 -9.56
N ALA A 8 -9.14 -32.99 -9.09
CA ALA A 8 -9.28 -34.15 -9.95
C ALA A 8 -10.58 -34.15 -10.79
N ASP A 9 -11.61 -33.43 -10.34
CA ASP A 9 -12.91 -33.32 -11.03
C ASP A 9 -13.04 -31.97 -11.79
N GLY A 10 -11.94 -31.24 -11.96
CA GLY A 10 -11.93 -29.93 -12.58
C GLY A 10 -10.64 -29.67 -13.35
N SER A 11 -10.29 -28.39 -13.43
CA SER A 11 -9.09 -27.93 -14.10
C SER A 11 -8.31 -26.99 -13.15
N GLY A 12 -7.02 -26.85 -13.39
CA GLY A 12 -6.19 -25.94 -12.62
C GLY A 12 -4.75 -26.39 -12.50
N TRP A 13 -4.04 -25.76 -11.62
CA TRP A 13 -2.63 -25.98 -11.33
C TRP A 13 -2.40 -26.27 -9.85
N VAL A 14 -1.47 -27.16 -9.56
CA VAL A 14 -0.87 -27.26 -8.23
C VAL A 14 0.58 -26.81 -8.30
N LEU A 15 0.91 -25.83 -7.51
CA LEU A 15 2.20 -25.16 -7.55
C LEU A 15 2.93 -25.33 -6.20
N LEU A 16 4.22 -25.65 -6.26
CA LEU A 16 5.15 -25.42 -5.17
C LEU A 16 5.92 -24.14 -5.47
N SER A 17 5.73 -23.11 -4.68
CA SER A 17 6.37 -21.82 -4.85
C SER A 17 7.25 -21.47 -3.65
N TYR A 18 8.40 -20.86 -3.91
CA TYR A 18 9.18 -20.18 -2.89
C TYR A 18 8.66 -18.75 -2.73
N VAL A 19 8.42 -18.33 -1.49
CA VAL A 19 7.95 -16.98 -1.16
C VAL A 19 9.11 -16.23 -0.49
N PRO A 20 9.82 -15.35 -1.21
CA PRO A 20 11.00 -14.65 -0.69
C PRO A 20 10.73 -13.82 0.56
N ARG A 21 9.55 -13.19 0.66
CA ARG A 21 9.14 -12.41 1.82
C ARG A 21 9.16 -13.22 3.11
N ASP A 22 8.67 -14.46 3.03
CA ASP A 22 8.49 -15.34 4.19
C ASP A 22 9.61 -16.38 4.29
N GLN A 23 10.52 -16.41 3.31
CA GLN A 23 11.63 -17.35 3.16
C GLN A 23 11.19 -18.81 3.30
N ARG A 24 10.05 -19.16 2.72
CA ARG A 24 9.47 -20.50 2.83
C ARG A 24 8.87 -21.01 1.52
N LEU A 25 8.72 -22.32 1.47
CA LEU A 25 7.98 -23.01 0.43
C LEU A 25 6.50 -23.07 0.78
N VAL A 26 5.65 -22.84 -0.23
CA VAL A 26 4.19 -22.91 -0.09
C VAL A 26 3.61 -23.73 -1.23
N ASN A 27 2.78 -24.72 -0.87
CA ASN A 27 1.93 -25.40 -1.83
C ASN A 27 0.60 -24.64 -1.97
N HIS A 28 0.21 -24.36 -3.20
CA HIS A 28 -1.09 -23.74 -3.46
C HIS A 28 -1.70 -24.26 -4.77
N ALA A 29 -3.01 -24.09 -4.89
CA ALA A 29 -3.75 -24.37 -6.12
C ALA A 29 -4.14 -23.06 -6.80
N GLY A 30 -4.14 -23.07 -8.14
CA GLY A 30 -4.70 -22.04 -8.99
C GLY A 30 -5.76 -22.65 -9.89
N SER A 31 -6.95 -22.05 -9.99
CA SER A 31 -8.03 -22.52 -10.86
C SER A 31 -7.89 -22.04 -12.30
N ASP A 32 -6.90 -21.19 -12.58
CA ASP A 32 -6.63 -20.63 -13.90
C ASP A 32 -5.12 -20.39 -14.09
N HIS A 33 -4.69 -20.24 -15.35
CA HIS A 33 -3.28 -20.03 -15.74
C HIS A 33 -2.65 -18.76 -15.16
N GLY A 34 -3.45 -17.75 -14.86
CA GLY A 34 -2.98 -16.47 -14.28
C GLY A 34 -2.89 -16.45 -12.76
N GLN A 35 -3.29 -17.50 -12.06
CA GLN A 35 -3.40 -17.50 -10.62
C GLN A 35 -2.13 -18.04 -9.94
N THR A 36 -1.44 -17.17 -9.21
CA THR A 36 -0.27 -17.51 -8.39
C THR A 36 -0.25 -16.68 -7.12
N ILE A 37 0.58 -17.07 -6.17
CA ILE A 37 0.83 -16.25 -4.97
C ILE A 37 1.61 -15.00 -5.36
N ALA A 38 1.12 -13.83 -4.94
CA ALA A 38 1.81 -12.57 -5.17
C ALA A 38 3.24 -12.61 -4.60
N GLY A 39 4.23 -12.35 -5.45
CA GLY A 39 5.66 -12.42 -5.11
C GLY A 39 6.20 -13.84 -4.91
N GLY A 40 5.40 -14.88 -5.17
CA GLY A 40 5.85 -16.26 -5.17
C GLY A 40 6.61 -16.60 -6.46
N ILE A 41 7.65 -17.43 -6.33
CA ILE A 41 8.45 -17.94 -7.45
C ILE A 41 8.13 -19.43 -7.59
N PRO A 42 7.41 -19.86 -8.64
CA PRO A 42 7.11 -21.26 -8.85
C PRO A 42 8.39 -22.07 -9.12
N ILE A 43 8.58 -23.18 -8.40
CA ILE A 43 9.71 -24.08 -8.57
C ILE A 43 9.28 -25.46 -9.09
N LEU A 44 8.03 -25.85 -8.84
CA LEU A 44 7.40 -27.05 -9.38
C LEU A 44 5.94 -26.76 -9.70
N ALA A 45 5.46 -27.23 -10.84
CA ALA A 45 4.08 -27.08 -11.29
C ALA A 45 3.53 -28.42 -11.75
N LEU A 46 2.33 -28.77 -11.30
CA LEU A 46 1.55 -29.91 -11.76
C LEU A 46 0.30 -29.37 -12.47
N ASP A 47 0.20 -29.70 -13.75
CA ASP A 47 -0.95 -29.40 -14.58
C ASP A 47 -2.07 -30.40 -14.31
N MET A 48 -3.23 -29.93 -13.89
CA MET A 48 -4.41 -30.74 -13.60
C MET A 48 -5.53 -30.56 -14.64
N TYR A 49 -5.25 -29.83 -15.74
CA TYR A 49 -6.17 -29.83 -16.89
C TYR A 49 -6.18 -31.18 -17.57
N GLU A 50 -7.33 -31.65 -18.05
CA GLU A 50 -7.48 -32.97 -18.65
C GLU A 50 -6.53 -33.20 -19.83
N HIS A 51 -6.23 -32.18 -20.61
CA HIS A 51 -5.29 -32.31 -21.73
C HIS A 51 -3.88 -32.76 -21.32
N ALA A 52 -3.50 -32.55 -20.04
CA ALA A 52 -2.19 -32.95 -19.55
C ALA A 52 -2.09 -34.48 -19.31
N TYR A 53 -3.20 -35.18 -19.12
CA TYR A 53 -3.16 -36.57 -18.72
C TYR A 53 -4.18 -37.49 -19.42
N HIS A 54 -5.17 -36.94 -20.10
CA HIS A 54 -6.31 -37.74 -20.65
C HIS A 54 -5.86 -38.80 -21.65
N LEU A 55 -4.85 -38.51 -22.48
CA LEU A 55 -4.37 -39.47 -23.50
C LEU A 55 -3.72 -40.72 -22.90
N GLU A 56 -3.10 -40.64 -21.72
CA GLU A 56 -2.39 -41.75 -21.09
C GLU A 56 -3.16 -42.37 -19.92
N PHE A 57 -3.93 -41.56 -19.20
CA PHE A 57 -4.60 -41.97 -17.96
C PHE A 57 -6.13 -41.90 -18.04
N GLY A 58 -6.69 -41.40 -19.15
CA GLY A 58 -8.14 -41.20 -19.27
C GLY A 58 -8.63 -40.26 -18.16
N ALA A 59 -9.73 -40.60 -17.49
CA ALA A 59 -10.28 -39.87 -16.37
C ALA A 59 -9.58 -40.19 -15.02
N ASN A 60 -8.51 -41.01 -15.01
CA ASN A 60 -7.85 -41.44 -13.78
C ASN A 60 -6.79 -40.44 -13.32
N ALA A 61 -7.22 -39.27 -12.86
CA ALA A 61 -6.35 -38.21 -12.33
C ALA A 61 -5.47 -38.71 -11.17
N THR A 62 -5.95 -39.65 -10.34
CA THR A 62 -5.16 -40.24 -9.24
C THR A 62 -3.91 -40.97 -9.73
N ALA A 63 -4.08 -41.79 -10.80
CA ALA A 63 -2.93 -42.49 -11.39
C ALA A 63 -1.94 -41.53 -12.03
N TYR A 64 -2.44 -40.46 -12.69
CA TYR A 64 -1.60 -39.39 -13.24
C TYR A 64 -0.79 -38.69 -12.14
N VAL A 65 -1.42 -38.25 -11.07
CA VAL A 65 -0.71 -37.58 -9.93
C VAL A 65 0.37 -38.49 -9.34
N ALA A 66 0.05 -39.80 -9.19
CA ALA A 66 1.03 -40.77 -8.71
C ALA A 66 2.21 -40.96 -9.70
N ALA A 67 1.97 -40.95 -10.99
CA ALA A 67 2.98 -41.02 -12.03
C ALA A 67 3.86 -39.72 -12.02
N PHE A 68 3.21 -38.56 -11.97
CA PHE A 68 3.92 -37.28 -11.85
C PHE A 68 4.89 -37.27 -10.67
N MET A 69 4.45 -37.65 -9.47
CA MET A 69 5.28 -37.66 -8.26
C MET A 69 6.49 -38.58 -8.38
N ARG A 70 6.41 -39.68 -9.15
CA ARG A 70 7.55 -40.59 -9.37
C ARG A 70 8.54 -40.06 -10.42
N ASN A 71 8.11 -39.14 -11.27
CA ASN A 71 8.89 -38.62 -12.39
C ASN A 71 9.40 -37.22 -12.18
N ILE A 72 9.28 -36.67 -10.97
CA ILE A 72 9.84 -35.34 -10.65
C ILE A 72 11.37 -35.42 -10.76
N ASP A 73 11.94 -34.56 -11.59
CA ASP A 73 13.37 -34.29 -11.58
C ASP A 73 13.72 -33.36 -10.39
N TRP A 74 14.02 -34.01 -9.26
CA TRP A 74 14.37 -33.30 -8.03
C TRP A 74 15.64 -32.46 -8.17
N SER A 75 16.56 -32.82 -9.08
CA SER A 75 17.76 -32.00 -9.30
C SER A 75 17.43 -30.67 -9.93
N ALA A 76 16.52 -30.66 -10.91
CA ALA A 76 16.01 -29.46 -11.53
C ALA A 76 15.15 -28.61 -10.55
N VAL A 77 14.35 -29.25 -9.69
CA VAL A 77 13.57 -28.57 -8.65
C VAL A 77 14.51 -27.90 -7.64
N THR A 78 15.56 -28.60 -7.20
CA THR A 78 16.55 -28.06 -6.26
C THR A 78 17.28 -26.85 -6.88
N ALA A 79 17.72 -26.94 -8.13
CA ALA A 79 18.37 -25.82 -8.80
C ALA A 79 17.46 -24.58 -8.88
N ARG A 80 16.16 -24.74 -9.20
CA ARG A 80 15.20 -23.64 -9.19
C ARG A 80 14.98 -23.06 -7.79
N TYR A 81 14.96 -23.91 -6.77
CA TYR A 81 14.87 -23.48 -5.38
C TYR A 81 16.11 -22.65 -4.98
N ASP A 82 17.31 -23.13 -5.30
CA ASP A 82 18.54 -22.44 -4.98
C ASP A 82 18.62 -21.06 -5.65
N ASP A 83 18.14 -20.96 -6.90
CA ASP A 83 18.05 -19.69 -7.60
C ASP A 83 16.99 -18.77 -6.99
N ALA A 84 15.81 -19.30 -6.65
CA ALA A 84 14.76 -18.53 -6.00
C ALA A 84 15.18 -18.03 -4.60
N ALA A 85 15.93 -18.85 -3.84
CA ALA A 85 16.39 -18.51 -2.51
C ALA A 85 17.46 -17.38 -2.49
N LYS A 86 18.11 -17.13 -3.63
CA LYS A 86 19.01 -15.98 -3.80
C LYS A 86 18.29 -14.64 -3.94
N VAL A 87 16.99 -14.69 -4.26
CA VAL A 87 16.16 -13.48 -4.34
C VAL A 87 16.01 -12.91 -2.92
N ALA A 88 16.58 -11.74 -2.69
CA ALA A 88 16.45 -11.08 -1.40
C ALA A 88 14.98 -10.88 -1.06
N PRO A 89 14.57 -11.12 0.19
CA PRO A 89 13.23 -10.77 0.62
C PRO A 89 13.01 -9.28 0.34
N PRO A 90 11.79 -8.88 -0.05
CA PRO A 90 11.48 -7.48 -0.20
C PRO A 90 11.90 -6.80 1.09
N ARG A 91 12.68 -5.72 0.97
CA ARG A 91 13.12 -4.96 2.14
C ARG A 91 11.88 -4.68 2.99
N PRO A 92 11.86 -5.05 4.27
CA PRO A 92 10.77 -4.62 5.14
C PRO A 92 10.62 -3.12 4.94
N LEU A 93 9.41 -2.66 4.67
CA LEU A 93 9.13 -1.23 4.74
C LEU A 93 9.70 -0.81 6.08
N GLU A 94 10.67 0.10 6.09
CA GLU A 94 11.31 0.58 7.32
C GLU A 94 10.27 1.37 8.13
N GLN A 95 9.28 0.66 8.66
CA GLN A 95 8.33 1.20 9.64
C GLN A 95 9.06 1.70 10.89
N LYS A 96 10.29 1.25 11.12
CA LYS A 96 11.14 1.76 12.21
C LYS A 96 11.43 3.25 12.09
N GLN A 97 11.49 3.81 10.89
CA GLN A 97 11.76 5.23 10.69
C GLN A 97 10.67 6.13 11.30
N PHE A 98 9.44 5.62 11.42
CA PHE A 98 8.28 6.37 11.89
C PHE A 98 7.59 5.69 13.09
N ALA A 99 8.24 4.71 13.75
CA ALA A 99 7.63 3.97 14.86
C ALA A 99 7.19 4.88 16.02
N ASP A 100 7.95 5.93 16.29
CA ASP A 100 7.68 6.89 17.36
C ASP A 100 6.92 8.13 16.87
N LEU A 101 6.53 8.17 15.59
CA LEU A 101 5.79 9.30 15.05
C LEU A 101 4.32 9.22 15.46
N PRO A 102 3.75 10.23 16.11
CA PRO A 102 2.35 10.23 16.51
C PRO A 102 1.42 10.06 15.32
N ALA A 103 0.52 9.08 15.41
CA ALA A 103 -0.53 8.84 14.45
C ALA A 103 -1.89 9.31 15.01
N VAL A 104 -2.80 9.63 14.10
CA VAL A 104 -4.24 9.77 14.40
C VAL A 104 -5.01 8.79 13.53
N THR A 105 -6.11 8.28 14.05
CA THR A 105 -7.01 7.42 13.28
C THR A 105 -7.93 8.26 12.40
N ILE A 106 -8.61 7.62 11.45
CA ILE A 106 -9.64 8.26 10.63
C ILE A 106 -10.80 8.74 11.52
N GLU A 107 -11.16 7.95 12.52
CA GLU A 107 -12.20 8.26 13.48
C GLU A 107 -11.86 9.49 14.33
N ASP A 108 -10.59 9.62 14.75
CA ASP A 108 -10.12 10.81 15.47
C ASP A 108 -10.27 12.07 14.61
N VAL A 109 -9.87 12.00 13.33
CA VAL A 109 -10.00 13.14 12.41
C VAL A 109 -11.47 13.48 12.15
N LYS A 110 -12.34 12.47 11.97
CA LYS A 110 -13.80 12.71 11.87
C LYS A 110 -14.36 13.39 13.12
N ALA A 111 -13.93 12.96 14.29
CA ALA A 111 -14.35 13.56 15.56
C ALA A 111 -13.86 15.01 15.69
N MET A 112 -12.62 15.31 15.29
CA MET A 112 -12.09 16.67 15.25
C MET A 112 -12.90 17.57 14.34
N LEU A 113 -13.22 17.12 13.13
CA LEU A 113 -14.04 17.88 12.18
C LEU A 113 -15.45 18.11 12.70
N ALA A 114 -16.09 17.07 13.25
CA ALA A 114 -17.46 17.14 13.76
C ALA A 114 -17.57 18.07 14.99
N SER A 115 -16.56 18.10 15.85
CA SER A 115 -16.53 18.98 17.04
C SER A 115 -16.11 20.42 16.74
N GLY A 116 -15.71 20.73 15.49
CA GLY A 116 -15.15 22.03 15.15
C GLY A 116 -13.77 22.31 15.77
N THR A 117 -13.05 21.26 16.19
CA THR A 117 -11.71 21.40 16.72
C THR A 117 -10.79 22.00 15.65
N LEU A 118 -10.10 23.08 16.00
CA LEU A 118 -9.18 23.74 15.09
C LEU A 118 -7.97 22.83 14.82
N VAL A 119 -7.83 22.37 13.59
CA VAL A 119 -6.75 21.51 13.12
C VAL A 119 -6.37 21.88 11.68
N GLN A 120 -5.09 21.88 11.38
CA GLN A 120 -4.56 22.10 10.04
C GLN A 120 -4.38 20.76 9.34
N ILE A 121 -5.21 20.45 8.39
CA ILE A 121 -5.17 19.16 7.70
C ILE A 121 -4.53 19.33 6.32
N ILE A 122 -3.39 18.67 6.12
CA ILE A 122 -2.56 18.82 4.93
C ILE A 122 -2.57 17.53 4.11
N ASP A 123 -3.07 17.63 2.90
CA ASP A 123 -2.97 16.59 1.90
C ASP A 123 -1.61 16.66 1.22
N THR A 124 -0.77 15.68 1.45
CA THR A 124 0.57 15.55 0.89
C THR A 124 0.66 14.48 -0.20
N ARG A 125 -0.45 14.19 -0.89
CA ARG A 125 -0.42 13.31 -2.05
C ARG A 125 0.50 13.89 -3.12
N PRO A 126 1.32 13.06 -3.81
CA PRO A 126 2.20 13.54 -4.87
C PRO A 126 1.44 14.35 -5.93
N ARG A 127 2.08 15.35 -6.51
CA ARG A 127 1.48 16.25 -7.52
C ARG A 127 0.79 15.50 -8.65
N HIS A 128 1.41 14.46 -9.20
CA HIS A 128 0.84 13.65 -10.28
C HIS A 128 -0.41 12.87 -9.86
N TYR A 129 -0.58 12.62 -8.55
CA TYR A 129 -1.75 11.95 -8.00
C TYR A 129 -2.85 12.96 -7.70
N SER A 130 -2.52 14.09 -7.08
CA SER A 130 -3.47 15.14 -6.74
C SER A 130 -4.04 15.82 -7.99
N SER A 131 -3.26 15.99 -9.05
CA SER A 131 -3.72 16.59 -10.33
C SER A 131 -4.77 15.75 -11.06
N ARG A 132 -4.84 14.45 -10.78
CA ARG A 132 -5.86 13.52 -11.30
C ARG A 132 -7.04 13.33 -10.37
N ALA A 133 -6.88 13.67 -9.10
CA ALA A 133 -7.93 13.56 -8.11
C ALA A 133 -8.89 14.73 -8.26
N GLN A 134 -10.16 14.44 -8.48
CA GLN A 134 -11.21 15.47 -8.54
C GLN A 134 -11.70 15.86 -7.14
N GLU A 135 -11.24 15.16 -6.12
CA GLU A 135 -11.71 15.32 -4.75
C GLU A 135 -10.56 15.32 -3.72
N ILE A 136 -10.81 16.02 -2.64
CA ILE A 136 -9.94 16.08 -1.47
C ILE A 136 -10.80 15.87 -0.22
N MET A 137 -10.21 15.37 0.87
CA MET A 137 -10.86 15.31 2.18
C MET A 137 -11.36 16.69 2.58
N GLU A 138 -12.60 16.76 3.08
CA GLU A 138 -13.15 18.03 3.60
C GLU A 138 -12.30 18.56 4.76
N GLY A 139 -12.09 19.87 4.78
CA GLY A 139 -11.18 20.52 5.74
C GLY A 139 -9.70 20.42 5.42
N ALA A 140 -9.30 19.60 4.45
CA ALA A 140 -7.90 19.49 4.04
C ALA A 140 -7.51 20.49 2.97
N VAL A 141 -6.24 20.86 2.97
CA VAL A 141 -5.61 21.67 1.93
C VAL A 141 -4.44 20.89 1.35
N TRP A 142 -4.35 20.82 0.04
CA TRP A 142 -3.23 20.19 -0.63
C TRP A 142 -1.99 21.09 -0.59
N ARG A 143 -0.85 20.48 -0.26
CA ARG A 143 0.45 21.13 -0.35
C ARG A 143 1.46 20.15 -0.94
N ASP A 144 2.34 20.67 -1.78
CA ASP A 144 3.35 19.87 -2.45
C ASP A 144 4.37 19.31 -1.43
N PRO A 145 4.44 17.99 -1.22
CA PRO A 145 5.36 17.41 -0.24
C PRO A 145 6.83 17.59 -0.60
N GLU A 146 7.15 17.84 -1.88
CA GLU A 146 8.52 18.06 -2.36
C GLU A 146 9.00 19.50 -2.15
N ARG A 147 8.09 20.42 -1.80
CA ARG A 147 8.34 21.86 -1.69
C ARG A 147 7.89 22.39 -0.32
N LEU A 148 8.22 21.65 0.74
CA LEU A 148 7.78 21.97 2.11
C LEU A 148 8.21 23.38 2.55
N ASP A 149 9.39 23.81 2.16
CA ASP A 149 9.98 25.12 2.44
C ASP A 149 9.13 26.29 1.92
N GLU A 150 8.36 26.09 0.86
CA GLU A 150 7.53 27.14 0.28
C GLU A 150 6.25 27.41 1.08
N TRP A 151 5.73 26.39 1.77
CA TRP A 151 4.44 26.51 2.44
C TRP A 151 4.46 26.28 3.96
N ILE A 152 5.59 25.82 4.53
CA ILE A 152 5.70 25.62 5.98
C ILE A 152 5.42 26.88 6.78
N GLY A 153 5.77 28.06 6.22
CA GLY A 153 5.50 29.37 6.81
C GLY A 153 4.02 29.76 6.87
N GLU A 154 3.17 29.08 6.12
CA GLU A 154 1.71 29.29 6.15
C GLU A 154 1.07 28.66 7.40
N LEU A 155 1.75 27.71 8.05
CA LEU A 155 1.21 26.97 9.17
C LEU A 155 1.35 27.70 10.49
N SER A 156 0.32 27.58 11.33
CA SER A 156 0.37 28.06 12.72
C SER A 156 0.97 27.01 13.63
N LYS A 157 1.98 27.38 14.41
CA LYS A 157 2.59 26.49 15.42
C LYS A 157 1.68 26.24 16.64
N SER A 158 0.69 27.09 16.85
CA SER A 158 -0.28 26.95 17.95
C SER A 158 -1.42 25.99 17.63
N THR A 159 -1.54 25.54 16.36
CA THR A 159 -2.63 24.67 15.89
C THR A 159 -2.05 23.32 15.48
N PRO A 160 -2.57 22.20 15.98
CA PRO A 160 -2.13 20.88 15.56
C PRO A 160 -2.20 20.69 14.04
N VAL A 161 -1.26 19.92 13.49
CA VAL A 161 -1.19 19.61 12.06
C VAL A 161 -1.42 18.11 11.87
N VAL A 162 -2.32 17.76 10.98
CA VAL A 162 -2.53 16.37 10.53
C VAL A 162 -2.15 16.27 9.07
N THR A 163 -1.16 15.45 8.75
CA THR A 163 -0.76 15.19 7.37
C THR A 163 -1.28 13.84 6.90
N PHE A 164 -1.58 13.70 5.64
CA PHE A 164 -1.90 12.41 5.04
C PHE A 164 -1.46 12.36 3.57
N CYS A 165 -1.20 11.16 3.08
CA CYS A 165 -0.99 10.87 1.66
C CYS A 165 -2.02 9.86 1.17
N VAL A 166 -1.72 9.12 0.10
CA VAL A 166 -2.67 8.16 -0.49
C VAL A 166 -3.08 7.07 0.51
N TYR A 167 -2.11 6.41 1.17
CA TYR A 167 -2.33 5.26 2.06
C TYR A 167 -1.98 5.51 3.51
N GLY A 168 -1.52 6.73 3.87
CA GLY A 168 -1.22 7.09 5.26
C GLY A 168 0.07 6.52 5.84
N PHE A 169 1.03 6.20 4.98
CA PHE A 169 2.41 5.86 5.35
C PHE A 169 3.37 6.46 4.32
N HIS A 170 4.68 6.56 4.66
CA HIS A 170 5.72 7.16 3.83
C HIS A 170 5.57 8.69 3.70
N ILE A 171 5.08 9.26 2.60
CA ILE A 171 5.09 10.72 2.35
C ILE A 171 4.40 11.51 3.46
N GLY A 172 3.20 11.10 3.89
CA GLY A 172 2.51 11.76 5.01
C GLY A 172 3.32 11.68 6.31
N CYS A 173 3.95 10.53 6.58
CA CYS A 173 4.82 10.37 7.74
C CYS A 173 6.09 11.23 7.64
N GLU A 174 6.76 11.27 6.48
CA GLU A 174 7.94 12.11 6.25
C GLU A 174 7.63 13.58 6.46
N THR A 175 6.50 14.04 5.92
CA THR A 175 6.05 15.43 6.11
C THR A 175 5.77 15.72 7.58
N ALA A 176 5.03 14.84 8.30
CA ALA A 176 4.78 15.02 9.73
C ALA A 176 6.09 15.05 10.53
N ALA A 177 7.03 14.15 10.25
CA ALA A 177 8.32 14.09 10.92
C ALA A 177 9.13 15.37 10.70
N THR A 178 9.11 15.91 9.48
CA THR A 178 9.81 17.17 9.15
C THR A 178 9.16 18.36 9.83
N LEU A 179 7.84 18.44 9.85
CA LEU A 179 7.09 19.48 10.58
C LEU A 179 7.39 19.45 12.09
N ARG A 180 7.48 18.24 12.69
CA ARG A 180 7.86 18.11 14.10
C ARG A 180 9.27 18.61 14.38
N LYS A 181 10.23 18.31 13.50
CA LYS A 181 11.59 18.87 13.61
C LYS A 181 11.59 20.39 13.53
N ALA A 182 10.64 20.99 12.81
CA ALA A 182 10.45 22.44 12.73
C ALA A 182 9.62 23.03 13.89
N GLY A 183 9.20 22.22 14.87
CA GLY A 183 8.52 22.63 16.10
C GLY A 183 7.00 22.70 16.01
N PHE A 184 6.37 22.00 15.06
CA PHE A 184 4.92 21.86 14.99
C PHE A 184 4.43 20.63 15.77
N ASP A 185 3.22 20.67 16.35
CA ASP A 185 2.50 19.47 16.79
C ASP A 185 1.89 18.77 15.57
N ALA A 186 2.73 18.04 14.86
CA ALA A 186 2.32 17.34 13.64
C ALA A 186 2.15 15.85 13.87
N ARG A 187 1.11 15.29 13.29
CA ARG A 187 0.72 13.88 13.34
C ARG A 187 0.37 13.43 11.93
N TYR A 188 0.49 12.14 11.65
CA TYR A 188 0.00 11.61 10.37
C TYR A 188 -1.30 10.84 10.55
N MET A 189 -2.20 10.87 9.56
CA MET A 189 -3.42 10.08 9.56
C MET A 189 -3.15 8.70 8.97
N ALA A 190 -3.27 7.67 9.80
CA ALA A 190 -3.17 6.28 9.39
C ALA A 190 -4.29 5.92 8.41
N GLY A 191 -3.99 5.16 7.35
CA GLY A 191 -4.93 4.81 6.29
C GLY A 191 -5.04 5.84 5.16
N GLY A 192 -4.61 7.08 5.36
CA GLY A 192 -4.55 8.13 4.36
C GLY A 192 -5.89 8.42 3.67
N HIS A 193 -5.82 9.02 2.47
CA HIS A 193 -7.01 9.36 1.69
C HIS A 193 -7.82 8.13 1.26
N PHE A 194 -7.15 7.01 0.98
CA PHE A 194 -7.83 5.77 0.61
C PHE A 194 -8.68 5.22 1.77
N GLY A 195 -8.10 5.17 2.96
CA GLY A 195 -8.83 4.77 4.18
C GLY A 195 -9.96 5.73 4.52
N TRP A 196 -9.74 7.05 4.35
CA TRP A 196 -10.79 8.07 4.54
C TRP A 196 -12.02 7.80 3.66
N LYS A 197 -11.80 7.53 2.38
CA LYS A 197 -12.90 7.18 1.45
C LYS A 197 -13.56 5.85 1.82
N ALA A 198 -12.78 4.84 2.17
CA ALA A 198 -13.31 3.54 2.60
C ALA A 198 -14.20 3.66 3.85
N ALA A 199 -13.85 4.58 4.76
CA ALA A 199 -14.64 4.93 5.94
C ALA A 199 -15.75 5.94 5.66
N GLN A 200 -16.06 6.24 4.38
CA GLN A 200 -17.08 7.20 3.97
C GLN A 200 -16.91 8.61 4.59
N GLY A 201 -15.64 9.04 4.75
CA GLY A 201 -15.35 10.39 5.20
C GLY A 201 -15.76 11.44 4.16
N PRO A 202 -16.25 12.62 4.58
CA PRO A 202 -16.69 13.66 3.66
C PRO A 202 -15.54 14.19 2.79
N THR A 203 -15.85 14.42 1.51
CA THR A 203 -14.92 14.96 0.52
C THR A 203 -15.55 16.18 -0.17
N ARG A 204 -14.71 17.04 -0.72
CA ARG A 204 -15.10 18.17 -1.58
C ARG A 204 -14.30 18.17 -2.86
N LEU A 205 -14.69 19.00 -3.81
CA LEU A 205 -13.92 19.22 -5.03
C LEU A 205 -12.51 19.74 -4.69
N PHE A 206 -11.54 19.26 -5.42
CA PHE A 206 -10.15 19.67 -5.25
C PHE A 206 -9.95 21.12 -5.69
N ASP A 207 -9.35 21.94 -4.82
CA ASP A 207 -8.92 23.30 -5.09
C ASP A 207 -7.54 23.50 -4.45
N ALA A 208 -6.52 23.70 -5.28
CA ALA A 208 -5.14 23.86 -4.83
C ALA A 208 -4.86 25.26 -4.22
N ALA A 209 -5.75 26.23 -4.42
CA ALA A 209 -5.53 27.63 -4.03
C ALA A 209 -6.04 27.94 -2.61
N LEU A 210 -6.75 26.99 -1.96
CA LEU A 210 -7.32 27.27 -0.63
C LEU A 210 -6.27 27.44 0.46
N PRO A 211 -6.45 28.43 1.35
CA PRO A 211 -5.58 28.63 2.50
C PRO A 211 -5.76 27.52 3.54
N VAL A 212 -4.74 27.31 4.37
CA VAL A 212 -4.80 26.37 5.49
C VAL A 212 -5.66 26.97 6.61
N ALA A 213 -6.59 26.19 7.18
CA ALA A 213 -7.39 26.63 8.31
C ALA A 213 -6.51 26.96 9.52
N GLY A 214 -6.72 28.12 10.13
CA GLY A 214 -5.93 28.57 11.29
C GLY A 214 -4.52 29.09 10.95
N ALA A 215 -4.19 29.24 9.66
CA ALA A 215 -3.00 29.95 9.24
C ALA A 215 -3.08 31.41 9.69
N THR A 216 -2.00 31.91 10.28
CA THR A 216 -1.86 33.37 10.49
C THR A 216 -1.80 34.01 9.12
N ALA A 217 -2.63 35.03 8.88
CA ALA A 217 -2.51 35.87 7.70
C ALA A 217 -1.06 36.42 7.70
N GLY A 218 -0.25 35.88 6.79
CA GLY A 218 1.13 36.32 6.66
C GLY A 218 1.11 37.81 6.37
N ASN A 219 1.93 38.58 7.10
CA ASN A 219 2.23 39.92 6.75
C ASN A 219 2.67 39.95 5.29
N ASP A 220 1.80 40.40 4.39
CA ASP A 220 2.18 40.68 3.02
C ASP A 220 3.11 41.95 3.05
N PRO A 221 4.41 41.80 2.81
CA PRO A 221 5.31 42.96 2.83
C PRO A 221 5.09 43.91 1.63
N ARG A 222 4.08 43.65 0.76
CA ARG A 222 3.78 44.46 -0.42
C ARG A 222 2.67 45.49 -0.21
N GLY A 223 2.12 45.59 1.03
CA GLY A 223 1.06 46.54 1.37
C GLY A 223 1.53 47.90 1.90
N ALA A 224 2.84 48.22 1.89
CA ALA A 224 3.38 49.50 2.43
C ALA A 224 4.19 50.27 1.38
N ALA A 225 3.60 50.57 0.24
CA ALA A 225 4.12 51.59 -0.69
C ALA A 225 2.98 52.04 -1.60
N GLU A 226 2.17 52.97 -1.08
CA GLU A 226 1.44 54.00 -1.86
C GLU A 226 0.57 54.81 -0.91
N THR A 227 1.12 55.85 -0.33
CA THR A 227 0.50 57.16 -0.07
C THR A 227 1.57 58.24 -0.07
#